data_4356268fd01115caa66ce9cf06cc92c9
#
_entry.id   4356268fd01115caa66ce9cf06cc92c9
#
_cell.length_a   1.000
_cell.length_b   1.000
_cell.length_c   1.000
_cell.angle_alpha   90.00
_cell.angle_beta   90.00
_cell.angle_gamma   90.00
#
_symmetry.space_group_name_H-M   'P 1'
#
loop_
_entity.id
_entity.type
_entity.pdbx_description
1 polymer ?
#
loop_
_entity_poly.entity_id
_entity_poly.type
_entity_poly.pdbx_seq_one_letter_code
_entity_poly.pdbx_strand_id
1 'polypeptide(L)'
;MAEYQTAKSYVDSSQAIDVGLRAHMNKVYGLMSLAMLITGAVAYAVGTTPALVMAIFGTWLQWVVMLAPLGVVFMFSAKIHSMRTQTAQLVFWIFAALIGLSISYIFLAYTAISIAQTFFTTAVAFGALSLYGYTTKRDLSALGNFLFIGLIGIIVASIANWFFQSPVMHLAISAIGVLIFAGLTAYDTQNIKNTYLQYRSSYGEEYAEKMGI
;
A
#
# COMPACT_ATOMS: atom_id res chain seq x y z
N MET A 1 -14.94 -0.03 47.30
CA MET A 1 -13.91 -1.00 46.84
C MET A 1 -14.27 -1.59 45.47
N ALA A 2 -15.51 -1.99 45.19
CA ALA A 2 -15.90 -2.52 43.87
C ALA A 2 -15.75 -1.54 42.70
N GLU A 3 -16.06 -0.27 42.92
CA GLU A 3 -15.96 0.79 41.91
C GLU A 3 -14.50 1.11 41.54
N TYR A 4 -13.57 1.03 42.49
CA TYR A 4 -12.15 1.18 42.24
C TYR A 4 -11.53 0.00 41.47
N GLN A 5 -12.02 -1.22 41.72
CA GLN A 5 -11.58 -2.41 41.00
C GLN A 5 -12.09 -2.41 39.55
N THR A 6 -13.35 -1.96 39.30
CA THR A 6 -13.89 -1.81 37.94
C THR A 6 -13.15 -0.71 37.18
N ALA A 7 -12.89 0.45 37.78
CA ALA A 7 -12.13 1.52 37.10
C ALA A 7 -10.70 1.08 36.74
N LYS A 8 -10.02 0.36 37.64
CA LYS A 8 -8.68 -0.18 37.37
C LYS A 8 -8.69 -1.21 36.24
N SER A 9 -9.68 -2.11 36.21
CA SER A 9 -9.85 -3.07 35.13
C SER A 9 -10.10 -2.40 33.78
N TYR A 10 -10.88 -1.33 33.69
CA TYR A 10 -11.08 -0.57 32.46
C TYR A 10 -9.81 0.15 31.98
N VAL A 11 -9.03 0.72 32.90
CA VAL A 11 -7.77 1.38 32.58
C VAL A 11 -6.74 0.38 32.06
N ASP A 12 -6.61 -0.77 32.72
CA ASP A 12 -5.68 -1.84 32.32
C ASP A 12 -6.07 -2.42 30.94
N SER A 13 -7.36 -2.58 30.66
CA SER A 13 -7.84 -3.08 29.36
C SER A 13 -7.61 -2.05 28.24
N SER A 14 -7.81 -0.77 28.49
CA SER A 14 -7.57 0.28 27.49
C SER A 14 -6.07 0.44 27.17
N GLN A 15 -5.20 0.33 28.17
CA GLN A 15 -3.75 0.36 27.96
C GLN A 15 -3.25 -0.86 27.16
N ALA A 16 -3.79 -2.06 27.46
CA ALA A 16 -3.48 -3.26 26.69
C ALA A 16 -3.95 -3.16 25.23
N ILE A 17 -5.11 -2.51 24.98
CA ILE A 17 -5.59 -2.23 23.63
C ILE A 17 -4.62 -1.31 22.88
N ASP A 18 -4.15 -0.25 23.50
CA ASP A 18 -3.21 0.69 22.89
C ASP A 18 -1.86 0.05 22.58
N VAL A 19 -1.34 -0.81 23.46
CA VAL A 19 -0.06 -1.52 23.24
C VAL A 19 -0.18 -2.51 22.09
N GLY A 20 -1.22 -3.34 22.05
CA GLY A 20 -1.46 -4.28 20.97
C GLY A 20 -1.67 -3.61 19.62
N LEU A 21 -2.47 -2.52 19.58
CA LEU A 21 -2.67 -1.74 18.35
C LEU A 21 -1.35 -1.15 17.83
N ARG A 22 -0.51 -0.59 18.69
CA ARG A 22 0.81 -0.06 18.30
C ARG A 22 1.71 -1.14 17.75
N ALA A 23 1.74 -2.32 18.38
CA ALA A 23 2.53 -3.46 17.91
C ALA A 23 2.07 -3.92 16.52
N HIS A 24 0.74 -4.03 16.30
CA HIS A 24 0.15 -4.37 15.02
C HIS A 24 0.52 -3.33 13.92
N MET A 25 0.31 -2.05 14.18
CA MET A 25 0.64 -0.99 13.22
C MET A 25 2.15 -0.96 12.90
N ASN A 26 3.01 -1.11 13.90
CA ASN A 26 4.45 -1.18 13.68
C ASN A 26 4.84 -2.39 12.80
N LYS A 27 4.20 -3.55 12.99
CA LYS A 27 4.42 -4.74 12.16
C LYS A 27 4.00 -4.46 10.71
N VAL A 28 2.80 -3.92 10.48
CA VAL A 28 2.30 -3.58 9.15
C VAL A 28 3.24 -2.60 8.45
N TYR A 29 3.62 -1.48 9.11
CA TYR A 29 4.55 -0.51 8.52
C TYR A 29 5.94 -1.10 8.30
N GLY A 30 6.42 -1.97 9.19
CA GLY A 30 7.68 -2.68 9.02
C GLY A 30 7.69 -3.56 7.77
N LEU A 31 6.63 -4.34 7.57
CA LEU A 31 6.46 -5.18 6.38
C LEU A 31 6.34 -4.34 5.10
N MET A 32 5.57 -3.25 5.12
CA MET A 32 5.45 -2.31 3.99
C MET A 32 6.80 -1.69 3.64
N SER A 33 7.55 -1.22 4.64
CA SER A 33 8.88 -0.61 4.44
C SER A 33 9.86 -1.61 3.81
N LEU A 34 9.86 -2.85 4.29
CA LEU A 34 10.71 -3.90 3.72
C LEU A 34 10.29 -4.26 2.29
N ALA A 35 8.98 -4.31 2.01
CA ALA A 35 8.47 -4.51 0.65
C ALA A 35 8.91 -3.38 -0.29
N MET A 36 8.85 -2.12 0.16
CA MET A 36 9.33 -0.96 -0.60
C MET A 36 10.84 -1.05 -0.89
N LEU A 37 11.64 -1.50 0.08
CA LEU A 37 13.07 -1.72 -0.13
C LEU A 37 13.33 -2.82 -1.18
N ILE A 38 12.61 -3.93 -1.13
CA ILE A 38 12.69 -5.00 -2.14
C ILE A 38 12.31 -4.46 -3.52
N THR A 39 11.19 -3.75 -3.61
CA THR A 39 10.73 -3.10 -4.85
C THR A 39 11.81 -2.18 -5.43
N GLY A 40 12.36 -1.29 -4.60
CA GLY A 40 13.40 -0.36 -5.00
C GLY A 40 14.71 -1.06 -5.42
N ALA A 41 15.14 -2.07 -4.68
CA ALA A 41 16.34 -2.83 -4.99
C ALA A 41 16.22 -3.60 -6.32
N VAL A 42 15.07 -4.25 -6.56
CA VAL A 42 14.81 -4.97 -7.82
C VAL A 42 14.73 -3.97 -8.98
N ALA A 43 13.99 -2.86 -8.81
CA ALA A 43 13.87 -1.83 -9.84
C ALA A 43 15.23 -1.24 -10.22
N TYR A 44 16.08 -0.97 -9.23
CA TYR A 44 17.44 -0.47 -9.44
C TYR A 44 18.31 -1.50 -10.14
N ALA A 45 18.37 -2.74 -9.63
CA ALA A 45 19.22 -3.79 -10.18
C ALA A 45 18.89 -4.09 -11.66
N VAL A 46 17.61 -4.13 -12.00
CA VAL A 46 17.16 -4.38 -13.38
C VAL A 46 17.33 -3.12 -14.24
N GLY A 47 16.86 -1.97 -13.76
CA GLY A 47 16.84 -0.72 -14.53
C GLY A 47 18.22 -0.16 -14.86
N THR A 48 19.24 -0.48 -14.05
CA THR A 48 20.63 -0.07 -14.30
C THR A 48 21.44 -1.10 -15.10
N THR A 49 20.86 -2.27 -15.43
CA THR A 49 21.52 -3.32 -16.20
C THR A 49 20.97 -3.35 -17.63
N PRO A 50 21.71 -2.81 -18.64
CA PRO A 50 21.21 -2.68 -20.02
C PRO A 50 20.77 -4.00 -20.64
N ALA A 51 21.50 -5.10 -20.35
CA ALA A 51 21.17 -6.43 -20.86
C ALA A 51 19.80 -6.92 -20.37
N LEU A 52 19.47 -6.71 -19.07
CA LEU A 52 18.17 -7.08 -18.49
C LEU A 52 17.05 -6.20 -19.04
N VAL A 53 17.29 -4.92 -19.15
CA VAL A 53 16.33 -3.96 -19.72
C VAL A 53 15.96 -4.34 -21.15
N MET A 54 16.97 -4.62 -22.00
CA MET A 54 16.74 -5.05 -23.38
C MET A 54 16.01 -6.40 -23.46
N ALA A 55 16.38 -7.36 -22.62
CA ALA A 55 15.73 -8.67 -22.59
C ALA A 55 14.27 -8.60 -22.18
N ILE A 56 13.89 -7.70 -21.27
CA ILE A 56 12.54 -7.58 -20.76
C ILE A 56 11.72 -6.60 -21.63
N PHE A 57 12.18 -5.35 -21.74
CA PHE A 57 11.42 -4.26 -22.35
C PHE A 57 11.61 -4.15 -23.86
N GLY A 58 12.64 -4.81 -24.43
CA GLY A 58 12.83 -4.95 -25.87
C GLY A 58 12.06 -6.11 -26.51
N THR A 59 11.29 -6.88 -25.73
CA THR A 59 10.58 -8.08 -26.19
C THR A 59 9.10 -8.03 -25.76
N TRP A 60 8.31 -8.99 -26.22
CA TRP A 60 6.92 -9.14 -25.76
C TRP A 60 6.79 -9.38 -24.25
N LEU A 61 7.88 -9.79 -23.59
CA LEU A 61 7.94 -10.04 -22.16
C LEU A 61 7.57 -8.82 -21.32
N GLN A 62 7.78 -7.60 -21.85
CA GLN A 62 7.33 -6.35 -21.19
C GLN A 62 5.87 -6.41 -20.76
N TRP A 63 4.98 -6.91 -21.60
CA TRP A 63 3.55 -6.98 -21.29
C TRP A 63 3.26 -7.95 -20.15
N VAL A 64 3.96 -9.08 -20.13
CA VAL A 64 3.86 -10.06 -19.03
C VAL A 64 4.33 -9.44 -17.72
N VAL A 65 5.49 -8.79 -17.73
CA VAL A 65 6.06 -8.16 -16.53
C VAL A 65 5.19 -7.02 -16.02
N MET A 66 4.63 -6.19 -16.90
CA MET A 66 3.76 -5.07 -16.52
C MET A 66 2.41 -5.55 -15.94
N LEU A 67 1.87 -6.65 -16.45
CA LEU A 67 0.58 -7.18 -16.02
C LEU A 67 0.69 -8.22 -14.87
N ALA A 68 1.88 -8.81 -14.65
CA ALA A 68 2.09 -9.83 -13.63
C ALA A 68 1.67 -9.38 -12.21
N PRO A 69 1.96 -8.16 -11.74
CA PRO A 69 1.50 -7.70 -10.44
C PRO A 69 -0.03 -7.73 -10.31
N LEU A 70 -0.77 -7.34 -11.34
CA LEU A 70 -2.24 -7.41 -11.35
C LEU A 70 -2.71 -8.86 -11.24
N GLY A 71 -2.09 -9.79 -11.97
CA GLY A 71 -2.39 -11.21 -11.88
C GLY A 71 -2.19 -11.76 -10.46
N VAL A 72 -1.12 -11.34 -9.79
CA VAL A 72 -0.85 -11.73 -8.40
C VAL A 72 -1.92 -11.17 -7.46
N VAL A 73 -2.35 -9.91 -7.62
CA VAL A 73 -3.43 -9.31 -6.81
C VAL A 73 -4.74 -10.09 -6.96
N PHE A 74 -5.15 -10.41 -8.19
CA PHE A 74 -6.37 -11.19 -8.43
C PHE A 74 -6.28 -12.60 -7.82
N MET A 75 -5.15 -13.27 -8.01
CA MET A 75 -4.92 -14.59 -7.42
C MET A 75 -4.94 -14.53 -5.88
N PHE A 76 -4.28 -13.53 -5.31
CA PHE A 76 -4.21 -13.33 -3.86
C PHE A 76 -5.60 -13.05 -3.28
N SER A 77 -6.37 -12.13 -3.88
CA SER A 77 -7.73 -11.80 -3.45
C SER A 77 -8.66 -13.01 -3.48
N ALA A 78 -8.54 -13.86 -4.50
CA ALA A 78 -9.36 -15.05 -4.62
C ALA A 78 -9.03 -16.16 -3.61
N LYS A 79 -7.77 -16.23 -3.13
CA LYS A 79 -7.28 -17.35 -2.32
C LYS A 79 -6.86 -16.97 -0.89
N ILE A 80 -6.87 -15.69 -0.51
CA ILE A 80 -6.36 -15.22 0.78
C ILE A 80 -6.99 -15.93 1.98
N HIS A 81 -8.29 -16.21 1.93
CA HIS A 81 -9.01 -16.89 3.01
C HIS A 81 -8.63 -18.38 3.20
N SER A 82 -8.04 -19.00 2.17
CA SER A 82 -7.62 -20.41 2.20
C SER A 82 -6.11 -20.58 2.34
N MET A 83 -5.33 -19.51 2.25
CA MET A 83 -3.88 -19.54 2.31
C MET A 83 -3.39 -19.61 3.76
N ARG A 84 -2.29 -20.34 3.96
CA ARG A 84 -1.52 -20.27 5.20
C ARG A 84 -0.76 -18.95 5.24
N THR A 85 -0.59 -18.38 6.45
CA THR A 85 0.16 -17.16 6.70
C THR A 85 1.52 -17.11 5.99
N GLN A 86 2.30 -18.18 6.06
CA GLN A 86 3.61 -18.26 5.39
C GLN A 86 3.50 -18.15 3.87
N THR A 87 2.47 -18.75 3.27
CA THR A 87 2.22 -18.64 1.82
C THR A 87 1.80 -17.24 1.44
N ALA A 88 0.95 -16.60 2.25
CA ALA A 88 0.55 -15.21 2.04
C ALA A 88 1.75 -14.25 2.08
N GLN A 89 2.65 -14.43 3.05
CA GLN A 89 3.90 -13.65 3.14
C GLN A 89 4.79 -13.87 1.92
N LEU A 90 4.97 -15.11 1.47
CA LEU A 90 5.77 -15.39 0.28
C LEU A 90 5.20 -14.70 -0.97
N VAL A 91 3.87 -14.77 -1.16
CA VAL A 91 3.19 -14.10 -2.27
C VAL A 91 3.37 -12.58 -2.19
N PHE A 92 3.31 -12.02 -0.98
CA PHE A 92 3.56 -10.60 -0.76
C PHE A 92 4.98 -10.17 -1.16
N TRP A 93 6.01 -10.96 -0.83
CA TRP A 93 7.39 -10.67 -1.25
C TRP A 93 7.59 -10.81 -2.76
N ILE A 94 6.97 -11.83 -3.37
CA ILE A 94 6.97 -11.99 -4.83
C ILE A 94 6.27 -10.80 -5.49
N PHE A 95 5.15 -10.35 -4.96
CA PHE A 95 4.44 -9.16 -5.44
C PHE A 95 5.32 -7.91 -5.38
N ALA A 96 6.01 -7.66 -4.26
CA ALA A 96 6.93 -6.53 -4.11
C ALA A 96 8.07 -6.58 -5.14
N ALA A 97 8.64 -7.76 -5.40
CA ALA A 97 9.67 -7.94 -6.42
C ALA A 97 9.11 -7.72 -7.85
N LEU A 98 7.92 -8.20 -8.14
CA LEU A 98 7.26 -8.01 -9.44
C LEU A 98 6.92 -6.54 -9.71
N ILE A 99 6.47 -5.80 -8.69
CA ILE A 99 6.29 -4.35 -8.82
C ILE A 99 7.62 -3.68 -9.15
N GLY A 100 8.71 -4.03 -8.45
CA GLY A 100 10.04 -3.50 -8.73
C GLY A 100 10.49 -3.79 -10.16
N LEU A 101 10.28 -5.02 -10.62
CA LEU A 101 10.57 -5.42 -12.00
C LEU A 101 9.73 -4.62 -13.01
N SER A 102 8.44 -4.48 -12.76
CA SER A 102 7.49 -3.76 -13.62
C SER A 102 7.83 -2.27 -13.77
N ILE A 103 8.26 -1.61 -12.70
CA ILE A 103 8.61 -0.18 -12.74
C ILE A 103 10.07 0.09 -13.10
N SER A 104 10.90 -0.93 -13.30
CA SER A 104 12.35 -0.75 -13.54
C SER A 104 12.66 0.06 -14.80
N TYR A 105 11.74 0.12 -15.79
CA TYR A 105 11.88 0.96 -16.97
C TYR A 105 12.01 2.46 -16.65
N ILE A 106 11.61 2.88 -15.46
CA ILE A 106 11.68 4.30 -15.04
C ILE A 106 13.12 4.82 -15.08
N PHE A 107 14.10 3.95 -14.89
CA PHE A 107 15.53 4.30 -14.99
C PHE A 107 16.00 4.61 -16.41
N LEU A 108 15.20 4.26 -17.43
CA LEU A 108 15.44 4.68 -18.83
C LEU A 108 14.86 6.06 -19.12
N ALA A 109 13.78 6.44 -18.44
CA ALA A 109 13.03 7.66 -18.73
C ALA A 109 13.45 8.84 -17.85
N TYR A 110 13.96 8.57 -16.64
CA TYR A 110 14.25 9.58 -15.63
C TYR A 110 15.65 9.41 -15.04
N THR A 111 16.23 10.53 -14.59
CA THR A 111 17.51 10.51 -13.89
C THR A 111 17.41 9.92 -12.50
N ALA A 112 18.46 9.30 -12.01
CA ALA A 112 18.52 8.75 -10.66
C ALA A 112 18.22 9.81 -9.58
N ILE A 113 18.62 11.05 -9.79
CA ILE A 113 18.32 12.18 -8.89
C ILE A 113 16.82 12.47 -8.85
N SER A 114 16.15 12.52 -10.00
CA SER A 114 14.71 12.76 -10.08
C SER A 114 13.92 11.63 -9.40
N ILE A 115 14.34 10.38 -9.61
CA ILE A 115 13.73 9.21 -8.98
C ILE A 115 13.89 9.29 -7.44
N ALA A 116 15.10 9.61 -6.96
CA ALA A 116 15.36 9.73 -5.54
C ALA A 116 14.55 10.87 -4.89
N GLN A 117 14.50 12.04 -5.52
CA GLN A 117 13.71 13.18 -5.03
C GLN A 117 12.23 12.83 -4.92
N THR A 118 11.66 12.20 -5.95
CA THR A 118 10.25 11.76 -5.94
C THR A 118 10.01 10.72 -4.85
N PHE A 119 10.92 9.75 -4.70
CA PHE A 119 10.83 8.73 -3.66
C PHE A 119 10.80 9.33 -2.26
N PHE A 120 11.75 10.22 -1.92
CA PHE A 120 11.80 10.84 -0.60
C PHE A 120 10.60 11.76 -0.33
N THR A 121 10.18 12.53 -1.33
CA THR A 121 8.98 13.38 -1.20
C THR A 121 7.74 12.54 -0.94
N THR A 122 7.58 11.46 -1.68
CA THR A 122 6.45 10.52 -1.49
C THR A 122 6.52 9.83 -0.14
N ALA A 123 7.71 9.42 0.32
CA ALA A 123 7.89 8.80 1.63
C ALA A 123 7.50 9.73 2.79
N VAL A 124 7.87 11.00 2.71
CA VAL A 124 7.48 12.02 3.71
C VAL A 124 5.97 12.26 3.68
N ALA A 125 5.39 12.41 2.49
CA ALA A 125 3.94 12.60 2.32
C ALA A 125 3.16 11.38 2.85
N PHE A 126 3.60 10.17 2.51
CA PHE A 126 3.01 8.93 3.01
C PHE A 126 3.06 8.84 4.54
N GLY A 127 4.21 9.13 5.15
CA GLY A 127 4.36 9.14 6.60
C GLY A 127 3.41 10.13 7.29
N ALA A 128 3.29 11.34 6.76
CA ALA A 128 2.39 12.37 7.30
C ALA A 128 0.91 11.97 7.17
N LEU A 129 0.51 11.44 6.02
CA LEU A 129 -0.87 11.02 5.75
C LEU A 129 -1.25 9.77 6.57
N SER A 130 -0.33 8.83 6.72
CA SER A 130 -0.51 7.67 7.58
C SER A 130 -0.66 8.07 9.04
N LEU A 131 0.16 8.99 9.53
CA LEU A 131 0.02 9.53 10.89
C LEU A 131 -1.33 10.25 11.07
N TYR A 132 -1.78 11.01 10.09
CA TYR A 132 -3.10 11.63 10.10
C TYR A 132 -4.21 10.57 10.15
N GLY A 133 -4.18 9.56 9.27
CA GLY A 133 -5.17 8.47 9.26
C GLY A 133 -5.22 7.68 10.58
N TYR A 134 -4.04 7.45 11.20
CA TYR A 134 -3.95 6.78 12.50
C TYR A 134 -4.52 7.60 13.66
N THR A 135 -4.27 8.92 13.69
CA THR A 135 -4.60 9.79 14.82
C THR A 135 -5.97 10.45 14.70
N THR A 136 -6.50 10.59 13.49
CA THR A 136 -7.77 11.27 13.27
C THR A 136 -8.93 10.57 13.99
N LYS A 137 -9.82 11.39 14.57
CA LYS A 137 -11.08 10.94 15.18
C LYS A 137 -12.25 11.00 14.20
N ARG A 138 -12.07 11.63 13.03
CA ARG A 138 -13.10 11.70 11.99
C ARG A 138 -13.18 10.38 11.27
N ASP A 139 -14.38 9.90 10.98
CA ASP A 139 -14.61 8.74 10.13
C ASP A 139 -14.29 9.12 8.66
N LEU A 140 -13.32 8.44 8.08
CA LEU A 140 -12.90 8.66 6.70
C LEU A 140 -13.61 7.72 5.71
N SER A 141 -14.53 6.88 6.13
CA SER A 141 -15.18 5.87 5.28
C SER A 141 -15.92 6.50 4.09
N ALA A 142 -16.65 7.59 4.31
CA ALA A 142 -17.34 8.31 3.25
C ALA A 142 -16.34 8.92 2.24
N LEU A 143 -15.22 9.47 2.74
CA LEU A 143 -14.14 9.99 1.92
C LEU A 143 -13.48 8.88 1.11
N GLY A 144 -13.19 7.73 1.74
CA GLY A 144 -12.61 6.57 1.06
C GLY A 144 -13.47 6.08 -0.10
N ASN A 145 -14.78 5.96 0.10
CA ASN A 145 -15.71 5.57 -0.96
C ASN A 145 -15.72 6.57 -2.13
N PHE A 146 -15.72 7.87 -1.82
CA PHE A 146 -15.64 8.93 -2.85
C PHE A 146 -14.33 8.86 -3.63
N LEU A 147 -13.20 8.70 -2.94
CA LEU A 147 -11.87 8.61 -3.56
C LEU A 147 -11.73 7.34 -4.39
N PHE A 148 -12.34 6.23 -3.98
CA PHE A 148 -12.35 4.99 -4.77
C PHE A 148 -13.10 5.17 -6.10
N ILE A 149 -14.24 5.87 -6.10
CA ILE A 149 -14.94 6.24 -7.34
C ILE A 149 -14.05 7.16 -8.19
N GLY A 150 -13.37 8.12 -7.58
CA GLY A 150 -12.41 9.00 -8.24
C GLY A 150 -11.24 8.25 -8.87
N LEU A 151 -10.74 7.19 -8.21
CA LEU A 151 -9.70 6.31 -8.74
C LEU A 151 -10.16 5.61 -10.02
N ILE A 152 -11.39 5.08 -10.04
CA ILE A 152 -11.98 4.49 -11.25
C ILE A 152 -12.06 5.55 -12.36
N GLY A 153 -12.49 6.77 -12.01
CA GLY A 153 -12.55 7.89 -12.98
C GLY A 153 -11.19 8.23 -13.59
N ILE A 154 -10.12 8.23 -12.79
CA ILE A 154 -8.76 8.45 -13.28
C ILE A 154 -8.29 7.33 -14.21
N ILE A 155 -8.61 6.07 -13.89
CA ILE A 155 -8.27 4.94 -14.76
C ILE A 155 -8.94 5.12 -16.12
N VAL A 156 -10.24 5.41 -16.14
CA VAL A 156 -10.98 5.68 -17.38
C VAL A 156 -10.40 6.87 -18.15
N ALA A 157 -10.10 7.97 -17.45
CA ALA A 157 -9.50 9.15 -18.05
C ALA A 157 -8.10 8.86 -18.64
N SER A 158 -7.32 8.00 -17.96
CA SER A 158 -5.99 7.59 -18.45
C SER A 158 -6.10 6.76 -19.74
N ILE A 159 -7.06 5.83 -19.80
CA ILE A 159 -7.34 5.05 -21.00
C ILE A 159 -7.80 5.98 -22.14
N ALA A 160 -8.69 6.92 -21.87
CA ALA A 160 -9.12 7.91 -22.85
C ALA A 160 -7.96 8.78 -23.34
N ASN A 161 -7.07 9.22 -22.43
CA ASN A 161 -5.92 10.04 -22.81
C ASN A 161 -4.89 9.28 -23.67
N TRP A 162 -4.87 7.97 -23.61
CA TRP A 162 -4.05 7.16 -24.51
C TRP A 162 -4.44 7.38 -25.99
N PHE A 163 -5.73 7.62 -26.26
CA PHE A 163 -6.23 7.94 -27.60
C PHE A 163 -6.04 9.43 -27.96
N PHE A 164 -6.30 10.34 -27.01
CA PHE A 164 -6.24 11.78 -27.24
C PHE A 164 -4.82 12.36 -27.16
N GLN A 165 -3.91 11.71 -26.44
CA GLN A 165 -2.51 12.11 -26.23
C GLN A 165 -2.35 13.57 -25.80
N SER A 166 -3.29 14.09 -24.99
CA SER A 166 -3.30 15.47 -24.53
C SER A 166 -2.35 15.68 -23.35
N PRO A 167 -1.32 16.55 -23.46
CA PRO A 167 -0.43 16.85 -22.33
C PRO A 167 -1.14 17.51 -21.15
N VAL A 168 -2.15 18.33 -21.41
CA VAL A 168 -2.95 19.01 -20.38
C VAL A 168 -3.76 17.97 -19.59
N MET A 169 -4.38 17.03 -20.30
CA MET A 169 -5.12 15.93 -19.67
C MET A 169 -4.19 15.03 -18.85
N HIS A 170 -3.00 14.73 -19.35
CA HIS A 170 -1.98 13.97 -18.61
C HIS A 170 -1.59 14.67 -17.30
N LEU A 171 -1.34 15.99 -17.34
CA LEU A 171 -1.02 16.76 -16.14
C LEU A 171 -2.18 16.77 -15.13
N ALA A 172 -3.42 16.95 -15.60
CA ALA A 172 -4.60 16.94 -14.75
C ALA A 172 -4.81 15.58 -14.08
N ILE A 173 -4.69 14.46 -14.84
CA ILE A 173 -4.77 13.10 -14.33
C ILE A 173 -3.70 12.87 -13.24
N SER A 174 -2.47 13.30 -13.49
CA SER A 174 -1.37 13.15 -12.53
C SER A 174 -1.61 13.94 -11.24
N ALA A 175 -2.05 15.20 -11.33
CA ALA A 175 -2.32 16.04 -10.16
C ALA A 175 -3.49 15.49 -9.31
N ILE A 176 -4.59 15.15 -9.97
CA ILE A 176 -5.76 14.58 -9.29
C ILE A 176 -5.44 13.18 -8.72
N GLY A 177 -4.63 12.39 -9.43
CA GLY A 177 -4.14 11.09 -8.98
C GLY A 177 -3.39 11.18 -7.66
N VAL A 178 -2.44 12.11 -7.54
CA VAL A 178 -1.69 12.33 -6.30
C VAL A 178 -2.65 12.66 -5.14
N LEU A 179 -3.65 13.52 -5.36
CA LEU A 179 -4.62 13.89 -4.32
C LEU A 179 -5.49 12.69 -3.90
N ILE A 180 -5.94 11.88 -4.85
CA ILE A 180 -6.73 10.68 -4.58
C ILE A 180 -5.89 9.66 -3.79
N PHE A 181 -4.67 9.36 -4.22
CA PHE A 181 -3.81 8.41 -3.50
C PHE A 181 -3.41 8.93 -2.12
N ALA A 182 -3.20 10.23 -1.95
CA ALA A 182 -2.98 10.85 -0.66
C ALA A 182 -4.16 10.61 0.30
N GLY A 183 -5.38 10.88 -0.16
CA GLY A 183 -6.58 10.65 0.64
C GLY A 183 -6.83 9.17 0.94
N LEU A 184 -6.61 8.28 -0.04
CA LEU A 184 -6.70 6.82 0.16
C LEU A 184 -5.67 6.33 1.17
N THR A 185 -4.45 6.83 1.18
CA THR A 185 -3.43 6.47 2.17
C THR A 185 -3.90 6.73 3.61
N ALA A 186 -4.51 7.89 3.85
CA ALA A 186 -5.06 8.22 5.17
C ALA A 186 -6.25 7.31 5.52
N TYR A 187 -7.14 7.05 4.57
CA TYR A 187 -8.29 6.16 4.74
C TYR A 187 -7.83 4.71 5.02
N ASP A 188 -6.91 4.17 4.24
CA ASP A 188 -6.42 2.80 4.40
C ASP A 188 -5.74 2.61 5.76
N THR A 189 -4.96 3.58 6.22
CA THR A 189 -4.37 3.56 7.56
C THR A 189 -5.43 3.48 8.65
N GLN A 190 -6.50 4.30 8.54
CA GLN A 190 -7.61 4.24 9.48
C GLN A 190 -8.35 2.90 9.39
N ASN A 191 -8.53 2.37 8.19
CA ASN A 191 -9.20 1.10 7.96
C ASN A 191 -8.42 -0.07 8.58
N ILE A 192 -7.10 -0.12 8.43
CA ILE A 192 -6.23 -1.12 9.09
C ILE A 192 -6.41 -1.06 10.61
N LYS A 193 -6.36 0.15 11.20
CA LYS A 193 -6.60 0.37 12.62
C LYS A 193 -7.96 -0.14 13.07
N ASN A 194 -9.04 0.25 12.37
CA ASN A 194 -10.41 -0.11 12.71
C ASN A 194 -10.66 -1.62 12.58
N THR A 195 -10.09 -2.23 11.54
CA THR A 195 -10.15 -3.68 11.32
C THR A 195 -9.50 -4.44 12.47
N TYR A 196 -8.32 -4.02 12.92
CA TYR A 196 -7.67 -4.61 14.08
C TYR A 196 -8.55 -4.53 15.34
N LEU A 197 -9.12 -3.36 15.63
CA LEU A 197 -9.98 -3.14 16.80
C LEU A 197 -11.25 -4.01 16.73
N GLN A 198 -11.84 -4.16 15.55
CA GLN A 198 -13.02 -4.98 15.33
C GLN A 198 -12.72 -6.47 15.54
N TYR A 199 -11.62 -6.99 14.97
CA TYR A 199 -11.24 -8.39 15.16
C TYR A 199 -10.89 -8.70 16.61
N ARG A 200 -10.18 -7.79 17.29
CA ARG A 200 -9.87 -7.95 18.69
C ARG A 200 -11.12 -8.02 19.57
N SER A 201 -12.11 -7.18 19.32
CA SER A 201 -13.37 -7.18 20.06
C SER A 201 -14.22 -8.43 19.83
N SER A 202 -14.14 -9.03 18.62
CA SER A 202 -14.98 -10.15 18.21
C SER A 202 -14.35 -11.54 18.51
N TYR A 203 -13.02 -11.66 18.38
CA TYR A 203 -12.31 -12.95 18.39
C TYR A 203 -11.13 -13.01 19.36
N GLY A 204 -10.83 -11.94 20.11
CA GLY A 204 -9.72 -11.85 21.04
C GLY A 204 -8.39 -11.44 20.38
N GLU A 205 -7.37 -11.22 21.24
CA GLU A 205 -6.08 -10.62 20.84
C GLU A 205 -5.26 -11.53 19.91
N GLU A 206 -5.22 -12.83 20.22
CA GLU A 206 -4.46 -13.82 19.43
C GLU A 206 -4.91 -13.91 17.97
N TYR A 207 -6.22 -13.76 17.71
CA TYR A 207 -6.76 -13.78 16.36
C TYR A 207 -6.49 -12.48 15.59
N ALA A 208 -6.58 -11.34 16.28
CA ALA A 208 -6.29 -10.04 15.68
C ALA A 208 -4.81 -9.91 15.24
N GLU A 209 -3.89 -10.51 16.01
CA GLU A 209 -2.47 -10.54 15.63
C GLU A 209 -2.20 -11.43 14.41
N LYS A 210 -2.90 -12.54 14.27
CA LYS A 210 -2.76 -13.45 13.11
C LYS A 210 -3.25 -12.81 11.81
N MET A 211 -4.24 -11.93 11.87
CA MET A 211 -4.80 -11.23 10.69
C MET A 211 -3.99 -10.00 10.26
N GLY A 212 -2.94 -9.63 11.00
CA GLY A 212 -2.05 -8.51 10.70
C GLY A 212 -0.87 -8.84 9.78
N ILE A 213 -1.08 -9.82 8.92
CA ILE A 213 -0.06 -10.24 7.93
C ILE A 213 -0.52 -9.90 6.53
#